data_6453234ed34e410152417224bc8f028c
#
_entry.id   6453234ed34e410152417224bc8f028c
#
_cell.length_a   1.000
_cell.length_b   1.000
_cell.length_c   1.000
_cell.angle_alpha   90.00
_cell.angle_beta   90.00
_cell.angle_gamma   90.00
#
_symmetry.space_group_name_H-M   'P 1'
#
loop_
_entity.id
_entity.type
_entity.pdbx_description
1 polymer ?
#
loop_
_entity_poly.entity_id
_entity_poly.type
_entity_poly.pdbx_seq_one_letter_code
_entity_poly.pdbx_strand_id
1 'polypeptide(L)'
;MATPEAVCGKCCSVLKHWACCTMATPPDSDALSVAMASEGESAGSALLVVKSSSGASVISMDADSSECDVIDMADDSSRHSDIDLAGSDSDSDVGENGCISRALGAVPRDSSRQSSLSGAFRWPIFVLLALQDLLGDDNIKLSMLARSMQISSHFSGVGSAAVAAFLLHAGLSILGLPQTSSWHFSESWEKNRTCQEALLKLCRGCVFTDMYEFCPRLPPFAQLNHDESSSVRKAVSACFQLGPAWCARHKQRCQPARNMDGNVTGSPCQPWSRAGTKKGGQDPRSMGLWIWIAWVQAVKPLWAIHENVCGFRTSLIDEALGCSYEVFHIQSDPYHLGFTCIRRPRIYSVLLRKGCVRVVHDLHLAYTHVRKAASARGTVPLSDLFFATPSELLEEENRRRQQEHLCPLAGHTSDWSYLLTKVQVKACKDYMGMWQQEFGTDPAQDDSCLFDLNQNPLSGHRKSWTRASTGYALPTLRFAGNVLWSPKFKRWLLPLECASAMGWPVRDSHVPATGIPPCNIDFGMSQLGNSMHIACVGTLLAVTLACIASE
;
A
#
# COMPACT_ATOMS: atom_id res chain seq x y z
N MET A 1 34.79 -0.02 34.91
CA MET A 1 34.73 0.42 33.50
C MET A 1 34.70 -0.85 32.67
N ALA A 2 33.54 -1.32 32.27
CA ALA A 2 33.34 -2.50 31.43
C ALA A 2 32.67 -2.02 30.14
N THR A 3 33.31 -2.30 29.02
CA THR A 3 32.89 -2.00 27.65
C THR A 3 31.62 -2.78 27.29
N PRO A 4 30.67 -2.19 26.55
CA PRO A 4 29.49 -2.91 26.07
C PRO A 4 29.78 -3.57 24.71
N GLU A 5 30.35 -4.75 24.72
CA GLU A 5 30.45 -5.62 23.54
C GLU A 5 29.77 -6.95 23.84
N ALA A 6 28.47 -7.02 23.59
CA ALA A 6 27.78 -8.28 23.33
C ALA A 6 26.49 -7.99 22.54
N VAL A 7 26.64 -7.54 21.30
CA VAL A 7 25.52 -7.59 20.34
C VAL A 7 25.53 -8.97 19.70
N CYS A 8 24.45 -9.69 19.93
CA CYS A 8 24.21 -11.08 19.53
C CYS A 8 24.58 -11.35 18.06
N GLY A 9 25.64 -12.15 17.83
CA GLY A 9 26.17 -12.49 16.50
C GLY A 9 25.20 -13.26 15.58
N LYS A 10 24.01 -13.68 16.08
CA LYS A 10 22.98 -14.34 15.26
C LYS A 10 22.10 -13.35 14.48
N CYS A 11 21.87 -12.14 14.99
CA CYS A 11 21.07 -11.12 14.28
C CYS A 11 21.82 -10.57 13.06
N CYS A 12 23.16 -10.50 13.12
CA CYS A 12 23.98 -10.06 11.99
C CYS A 12 23.93 -10.99 10.77
N SER A 13 23.66 -12.27 10.93
CA SER A 13 23.68 -13.23 9.81
C SER A 13 22.48 -13.06 8.87
N VAL A 14 21.31 -12.73 9.39
CA VAL A 14 20.09 -12.50 8.58
C VAL A 14 20.21 -11.18 7.82
N LEU A 15 20.75 -10.15 8.46
CA LEU A 15 20.93 -8.83 7.86
C LEU A 15 22.05 -8.79 6.80
N LYS A 16 23.17 -9.53 7.04
CA LYS A 16 24.24 -9.65 6.04
C LYS A 16 23.77 -10.33 4.75
N HIS A 17 22.82 -11.26 4.83
CA HIS A 17 22.26 -11.91 3.64
C HIS A 17 21.37 -11.00 2.81
N TRP A 18 20.75 -10.00 3.42
CA TRP A 18 19.91 -9.03 2.69
C TRP A 18 20.75 -7.97 1.97
N ALA A 19 21.80 -7.46 2.63
CA ALA A 19 22.74 -6.50 2.03
C ALA A 19 23.63 -7.13 0.94
N CYS A 20 24.00 -8.42 1.06
CA CYS A 20 24.87 -9.10 0.10
C CYS A 20 24.19 -9.42 -1.24
N CYS A 21 22.84 -9.45 -1.30
CA CYS A 21 22.12 -9.69 -2.56
C CYS A 21 22.01 -8.46 -3.47
N THR A 22 22.46 -7.28 -3.02
CA THR A 22 22.47 -6.07 -3.84
C THR A 22 23.80 -5.82 -4.57
N MET A 23 24.84 -6.64 -4.33
CA MET A 23 26.20 -6.44 -4.89
C MET A 23 26.77 -7.64 -5.65
N ALA A 24 25.98 -8.52 -6.22
CA ALA A 24 26.48 -9.52 -7.15
C ALA A 24 26.32 -9.00 -8.59
N THR A 25 27.38 -8.39 -9.13
CA THR A 25 27.56 -8.22 -10.58
C THR A 25 27.64 -9.59 -11.24
N PRO A 26 26.97 -9.80 -12.39
CA PRO A 26 27.16 -11.04 -13.14
C PRO A 26 28.57 -11.10 -13.75
N PRO A 27 29.16 -12.29 -13.93
CA PRO A 27 30.44 -12.44 -14.59
C PRO A 27 30.33 -12.06 -16.07
N ASP A 28 31.38 -11.44 -16.57
CA ASP A 28 31.59 -11.11 -17.97
C ASP A 28 31.31 -12.31 -18.89
N SER A 29 30.49 -12.12 -19.90
CA SER A 29 30.39 -13.00 -21.04
C SER A 29 30.52 -12.19 -22.34
N ASP A 30 31.65 -12.37 -22.96
CA ASP A 30 31.97 -12.31 -24.38
C ASP A 30 31.27 -11.29 -25.31
N ALA A 31 32.18 -10.51 -25.87
CA ALA A 31 31.96 -9.57 -26.96
C ALA A 31 31.36 -10.24 -28.22
N LEU A 32 30.26 -9.72 -28.68
CA LEU A 32 29.82 -9.85 -30.06
C LEU A 32 29.70 -8.44 -30.66
N SER A 33 30.71 -8.13 -31.48
CA SER A 33 30.75 -6.95 -32.33
C SER A 33 29.63 -7.03 -33.39
N VAL A 34 28.73 -6.06 -33.41
CA VAL A 34 27.85 -5.80 -34.56
C VAL A 34 28.17 -4.41 -35.09
N ALA A 35 28.56 -4.39 -36.36
CA ALA A 35 28.91 -3.19 -37.10
C ALA A 35 27.72 -2.25 -37.23
N MET A 36 27.97 -0.96 -36.97
CA MET A 36 27.06 0.13 -37.34
C MET A 36 27.21 0.45 -38.83
N ALA A 37 26.11 0.40 -39.56
CA ALA A 37 25.97 1.09 -40.83
C ALA A 37 25.20 2.40 -40.56
N SER A 38 25.82 3.51 -40.90
CA SER A 38 25.26 4.83 -40.89
C SER A 38 24.57 5.11 -42.23
N GLU A 39 23.33 5.64 -42.21
CA GLU A 39 22.67 6.45 -43.21
C GLU A 39 21.38 6.92 -42.54
N GLY A 40 20.98 8.16 -42.42
CA GLY A 40 20.99 9.30 -43.26
C GLY A 40 19.53 9.78 -43.38
N GLU A 41 19.22 10.92 -42.73
CA GLU A 41 18.19 11.91 -43.07
C GLU A 41 16.68 11.61 -42.99
N SER A 42 16.05 12.59 -42.40
CA SER A 42 14.78 13.27 -42.64
C SER A 42 13.56 12.92 -41.82
N ALA A 43 13.03 14.01 -41.25
CA ALA A 43 11.75 14.12 -40.55
C ALA A 43 10.58 13.63 -41.42
N GLY A 44 9.70 12.82 -40.81
CA GLY A 44 8.44 12.42 -41.40
C GLY A 44 7.52 11.80 -40.39
N SER A 45 6.41 12.44 -40.10
CA SER A 45 5.31 11.93 -39.29
C SER A 45 4.89 10.56 -39.78
N ALA A 46 5.00 9.54 -38.91
CA ALA A 46 4.56 8.19 -39.23
C ALA A 46 3.06 8.06 -38.98
N LEU A 47 2.29 8.03 -40.07
CA LEU A 47 0.89 7.60 -40.08
C LEU A 47 0.86 6.06 -40.05
N LEU A 48 0.36 5.47 -38.99
CA LEU A 48 0.14 4.03 -38.91
C LEU A 48 -1.18 3.69 -39.61
N VAL A 49 -1.12 3.20 -40.83
CA VAL A 49 -2.30 2.70 -41.56
C VAL A 49 -2.45 1.19 -41.28
N VAL A 50 -3.41 0.83 -40.45
CA VAL A 50 -3.82 -0.58 -40.29
C VAL A 50 -4.90 -0.88 -41.34
N LYS A 51 -4.56 -1.66 -42.34
CA LYS A 51 -5.55 -2.21 -43.29
C LYS A 51 -6.21 -3.45 -42.68
N SER A 52 -7.49 -3.38 -42.36
CA SER A 52 -8.33 -4.54 -42.20
C SER A 52 -9.16 -4.71 -43.47
N SER A 53 -9.40 -5.96 -43.85
CA SER A 53 -10.06 -6.37 -45.09
C SER A 53 -11.60 -6.25 -45.04
N SER A 54 -12.10 -5.11 -44.56
CA SER A 54 -13.51 -4.73 -44.75
C SER A 54 -13.65 -3.24 -44.32
N GLY A 55 -13.69 -2.36 -45.31
CA GLY A 55 -14.27 -1.01 -45.20
C GLY A 55 -13.54 -0.02 -44.29
N ALA A 56 -12.85 0.97 -44.92
CA ALA A 56 -12.26 2.09 -44.20
C ALA A 56 -13.34 3.05 -43.68
N SER A 57 -13.36 3.30 -42.37
CA SER A 57 -14.02 4.45 -41.76
C SER A 57 -12.96 5.30 -41.07
N VAL A 58 -12.81 6.53 -41.55
CA VAL A 58 -11.96 7.55 -40.92
C VAL A 58 -12.79 8.19 -39.81
N ILE A 59 -12.32 8.06 -38.56
CA ILE A 59 -12.87 8.82 -37.44
C ILE A 59 -11.87 9.93 -37.11
N SER A 60 -12.25 11.18 -37.45
CA SER A 60 -11.57 12.36 -36.93
C SER A 60 -12.06 12.59 -35.49
N MET A 61 -11.15 12.71 -34.54
CA MET A 61 -11.45 13.20 -33.21
C MET A 61 -11.31 14.71 -33.19
N ASP A 62 -12.40 15.41 -33.38
CA ASP A 62 -12.49 16.82 -33.01
C ASP A 62 -12.88 16.89 -31.53
N ALA A 63 -12.05 17.60 -30.78
CA ALA A 63 -12.36 18.03 -29.43
C ALA A 63 -13.30 19.22 -29.52
N ASP A 64 -14.60 19.03 -29.23
CA ASP A 64 -15.42 20.05 -28.55
C ASP A 64 -16.84 19.56 -28.21
N SER A 65 -17.39 20.24 -27.15
CA SER A 65 -18.79 20.21 -26.66
C SER A 65 -19.17 19.05 -25.71
N SER A 66 -18.98 19.20 -24.43
CA SER A 66 -19.85 19.71 -23.34
C SER A 66 -21.35 19.63 -23.60
N GLU A 67 -22.01 18.84 -22.87
CA GLU A 67 -23.30 19.03 -22.20
C GLU A 67 -23.71 17.67 -21.64
N CYS A 68 -23.61 17.53 -20.34
CA CYS A 68 -24.27 16.46 -19.60
C CYS A 68 -25.08 17.11 -18.50
N ASP A 69 -26.37 16.98 -18.64
CA ASP A 69 -27.41 17.45 -17.75
C ASP A 69 -27.16 17.07 -16.29
N VAL A 70 -27.32 18.08 -15.46
CA VAL A 70 -27.35 18.00 -14.01
C VAL A 70 -28.66 17.33 -13.61
N ILE A 71 -28.59 16.11 -13.11
CA ILE A 71 -29.68 15.53 -12.32
C ILE A 71 -29.35 15.81 -10.86
N ASP A 72 -30.09 16.77 -10.30
CA ASP A 72 -30.20 17.00 -8.87
C ASP A 72 -30.75 15.74 -8.19
N MET A 73 -29.90 15.06 -7.45
CA MET A 73 -30.34 14.09 -6.45
C MET A 73 -30.15 14.72 -5.09
N ALA A 74 -31.30 15.04 -4.51
CA ALA A 74 -31.47 15.56 -3.18
C ALA A 74 -30.70 14.75 -2.14
N ASP A 75 -30.17 15.49 -1.20
CA ASP A 75 -29.53 15.14 0.03
C ASP A 75 -30.44 14.19 0.86
N ASP A 76 -30.17 12.89 0.83
CA ASP A 76 -30.75 11.94 1.79
C ASP A 76 -29.67 11.59 2.83
N SER A 77 -29.38 12.58 3.68
CA SER A 77 -28.49 12.47 4.83
C SER A 77 -29.29 12.11 6.10
N SER A 78 -30.03 11.04 6.07
CA SER A 78 -30.65 10.56 7.29
C SER A 78 -30.89 9.04 7.22
N ARG A 79 -29.91 8.28 7.63
CA ARG A 79 -30.00 6.97 8.29
C ARG A 79 -28.61 6.31 8.40
N HIS A 80 -27.77 6.84 9.27
CA HIS A 80 -26.84 6.02 10.01
C HIS A 80 -27.30 6.08 11.46
N SER A 81 -27.93 5.02 11.90
CA SER A 81 -28.19 4.77 13.30
C SER A 81 -26.85 4.64 14.03
N ASP A 82 -26.46 5.72 14.70
CA ASP A 82 -25.46 5.70 15.74
C ASP A 82 -25.99 4.74 16.82
N ILE A 83 -25.31 3.62 16.98
CA ILE A 83 -25.48 2.83 18.19
C ILE A 83 -24.67 3.55 19.26
N ASP A 84 -25.35 4.45 19.95
CA ASP A 84 -24.89 5.02 21.22
C ASP A 84 -24.81 3.90 22.26
N LEU A 85 -23.61 3.39 22.47
CA LEU A 85 -23.28 2.67 23.68
C LEU A 85 -22.97 3.70 24.78
N ALA A 86 -24.02 4.30 25.32
CA ALA A 86 -23.98 4.95 26.62
C ALA A 86 -23.95 3.84 27.68
N GLY A 87 -22.76 3.40 28.03
CA GLY A 87 -22.49 2.56 29.20
C GLY A 87 -22.08 3.46 30.35
N SER A 88 -22.89 3.51 31.36
CA SER A 88 -22.69 4.20 32.63
C SER A 88 -21.33 3.87 33.26
N ASP A 89 -20.58 4.92 33.55
CA ASP A 89 -19.39 4.88 34.40
C ASP A 89 -19.80 4.40 35.80
N SER A 90 -19.29 3.25 36.17
CA SER A 90 -19.09 2.90 37.58
C SER A 90 -17.59 2.68 37.79
N ASP A 91 -16.98 3.67 38.44
CA ASP A 91 -15.63 3.61 38.97
C ASP A 91 -15.43 2.32 39.76
N SER A 92 -14.51 1.49 39.31
CA SER A 92 -13.78 0.58 40.15
C SER A 92 -12.32 0.60 39.74
N ASP A 93 -11.54 1.32 40.56
CA ASP A 93 -10.10 1.24 40.66
C ASP A 93 -9.63 -0.21 40.64
N VAL A 94 -8.95 -0.64 39.59
CA VAL A 94 -8.03 -1.76 39.63
C VAL A 94 -6.78 -1.38 38.86
N GLY A 95 -5.72 -1.15 39.65
CA GLY A 95 -4.38 -0.92 39.14
C GLY A 95 -3.88 -2.13 38.35
N GLU A 96 -3.17 -1.80 37.29
CA GLU A 96 -1.98 -2.48 36.79
C GLU A 96 -1.62 -2.00 35.38
N ASN A 97 -1.12 -0.75 35.33
CA ASN A 97 -0.35 -0.27 34.16
C ASN A 97 1.14 -0.66 34.27
N GLY A 98 1.46 -1.75 34.97
CA GLY A 98 2.84 -2.06 35.34
C GLY A 98 3.70 -2.69 34.24
N CYS A 99 3.11 -3.45 33.32
CA CYS A 99 3.89 -4.26 32.38
C CYS A 99 4.34 -3.49 31.13
N ILE A 100 3.46 -2.68 30.56
CA ILE A 100 3.80 -1.83 29.40
C ILE A 100 4.85 -0.77 29.78
N SER A 101 4.78 -0.23 30.99
CA SER A 101 5.76 0.74 31.50
C SER A 101 7.15 0.14 31.69
N ARG A 102 7.28 -1.15 32.03
CA ARG A 102 8.59 -1.80 32.22
C ARG A 102 9.29 -2.09 30.89
N ALA A 103 8.58 -2.55 29.87
CA ALA A 103 9.16 -2.76 28.53
C ALA A 103 9.55 -1.44 27.85
N LEU A 104 8.80 -0.35 28.11
CA LEU A 104 9.09 0.99 27.62
C LEU A 104 10.23 1.67 28.40
N GLY A 105 10.51 1.28 29.65
CA GLY A 105 11.58 1.81 30.48
C GLY A 105 12.99 1.44 30.03
N ALA A 106 13.14 0.40 29.18
CA ALA A 106 14.44 -0.01 28.63
C ALA A 106 14.82 0.76 27.35
N VAL A 107 13.94 1.58 26.80
CA VAL A 107 14.25 2.45 25.65
C VAL A 107 14.67 3.82 26.19
N PRO A 108 15.90 4.31 25.90
CA PRO A 108 16.36 5.60 26.38
C PRO A 108 15.32 6.68 26.06
N ARG A 109 14.82 7.36 27.08
CA ARG A 109 14.06 8.59 26.94
C ARG A 109 15.05 9.70 26.58
N ASP A 110 15.51 9.71 25.33
CA ASP A 110 16.24 10.84 24.81
C ASP A 110 15.24 11.99 24.61
N SER A 111 15.35 13.02 25.43
CA SER A 111 14.48 14.18 25.48
C SER A 111 14.71 15.17 24.33
N SER A 112 15.61 14.87 23.39
CA SER A 112 15.72 15.56 22.13
C SER A 112 14.54 15.12 21.24
N ARG A 113 13.76 16.08 20.73
CA ARG A 113 12.60 15.90 19.82
C ARG A 113 12.86 14.80 18.79
N GLN A 114 12.61 13.53 19.16
CA GLN A 114 12.51 12.47 18.15
C GLN A 114 11.36 12.88 17.22
N SER A 115 11.63 12.95 15.94
CA SER A 115 10.61 13.19 14.92
C SER A 115 9.45 12.23 15.21
N SER A 116 8.22 12.72 15.27
CA SER A 116 7.02 11.92 15.52
C SER A 116 6.82 10.89 14.41
N LEU A 117 7.35 11.14 13.20
CA LEU A 117 7.39 10.19 12.10
C LEU A 117 8.25 8.95 12.44
N SER A 118 9.43 9.13 13.05
CA SER A 118 10.26 8.00 13.53
C SER A 118 9.51 7.16 14.58
N GLY A 119 8.70 7.82 15.42
CA GLY A 119 7.81 7.14 16.36
C GLY A 119 6.80 6.23 15.67
N ALA A 120 6.20 6.67 14.56
CA ALA A 120 5.22 5.89 13.80
C ALA A 120 5.84 4.61 13.21
N PHE A 121 7.11 4.63 12.80
CA PHE A 121 7.81 3.45 12.27
C PHE A 121 8.08 2.35 13.31
N ARG A 122 7.86 2.61 14.58
CA ARG A 122 7.89 1.59 15.65
C ARG A 122 6.59 0.76 15.73
N TRP A 123 5.66 0.94 14.79
CA TRP A 123 4.39 0.25 14.77
C TRP A 123 4.48 -1.28 14.95
N PRO A 124 5.49 -2.02 14.40
CA PRO A 124 5.54 -3.47 14.58
C PRO A 124 5.70 -3.87 16.06
N ILE A 125 6.60 -3.17 16.76
CA ILE A 125 6.84 -3.40 18.20
C ILE A 125 5.57 -3.15 19.00
N PHE A 126 4.85 -2.10 18.68
CA PHE A 126 3.66 -1.70 19.41
C PHE A 126 2.47 -2.63 19.18
N VAL A 127 2.31 -3.07 17.93
CA VAL A 127 1.30 -4.07 17.58
C VAL A 127 1.56 -5.37 18.35
N LEU A 128 2.81 -5.82 18.36
CA LEU A 128 3.21 -7.06 19.01
C LEU A 128 3.07 -6.97 20.54
N LEU A 129 3.47 -5.85 21.17
CA LEU A 129 3.27 -5.62 22.60
C LEU A 129 1.79 -5.57 22.99
N ALA A 130 0.96 -4.92 22.18
CA ALA A 130 -0.48 -4.90 22.43
C ALA A 130 -1.13 -6.29 22.30
N LEU A 131 -0.68 -7.09 21.34
CA LEU A 131 -1.12 -8.48 21.22
C LEU A 131 -0.62 -9.35 22.38
N GLN A 132 0.60 -9.15 22.83
CA GLN A 132 1.18 -9.82 23.98
C GLN A 132 0.42 -9.49 25.28
N ASP A 133 0.07 -8.22 25.47
CA ASP A 133 -0.76 -7.75 26.58
C ASP A 133 -2.15 -8.41 26.59
N LEU A 134 -2.78 -8.48 25.41
CA LEU A 134 -4.12 -9.06 25.28
C LEU A 134 -4.15 -10.59 25.40
N LEU A 135 -3.21 -11.29 24.76
CA LEU A 135 -3.24 -12.73 24.58
C LEU A 135 -2.39 -13.48 25.61
N GLY A 136 -1.38 -12.83 26.17
CA GLY A 136 -0.33 -13.44 26.99
C GLY A 136 0.74 -14.16 26.16
N ASP A 137 1.91 -14.34 26.75
CA ASP A 137 3.12 -14.89 26.08
C ASP A 137 2.93 -16.29 25.52
N ASP A 138 2.26 -17.15 26.26
CA ASP A 138 2.11 -18.57 25.90
C ASP A 138 1.17 -18.72 24.69
N ASN A 139 0.12 -17.91 24.60
CA ASN A 139 -0.77 -17.92 23.43
C ASN A 139 -0.06 -17.38 22.19
N ILE A 140 0.79 -16.36 22.30
CA ILE A 140 1.60 -15.87 21.20
C ILE A 140 2.55 -16.95 20.68
N LYS A 141 3.22 -17.71 21.57
CA LYS A 141 4.11 -18.83 21.20
C LYS A 141 3.39 -19.98 20.49
N LEU A 142 2.14 -20.22 20.84
CA LEU A 142 1.31 -21.28 20.23
C LEU A 142 0.61 -20.84 18.94
N SER A 143 0.52 -19.54 18.70
CA SER A 143 -0.16 -18.99 17.53
C SER A 143 0.60 -19.23 16.23
N MET A 144 -0.07 -18.99 15.10
CA MET A 144 0.55 -19.03 13.77
C MET A 144 1.63 -17.94 13.58
N LEU A 145 1.62 -16.88 14.41
CA LEU A 145 2.61 -15.79 14.36
C LEU A 145 4.04 -16.31 14.58
N ALA A 146 4.22 -17.36 15.42
CA ALA A 146 5.52 -17.96 15.74
C ALA A 146 5.96 -19.06 14.76
N ARG A 147 5.23 -19.33 13.67
CA ARG A 147 5.49 -20.44 12.75
C ARG A 147 6.14 -19.97 11.44
N SER A 148 6.92 -20.85 10.82
CA SER A 148 7.37 -20.68 9.44
C SER A 148 6.20 -20.85 8.47
N MET A 149 6.11 -19.98 7.45
CA MET A 149 4.99 -19.98 6.51
C MET A 149 5.45 -19.69 5.09
N GLN A 150 4.78 -20.36 4.14
CA GLN A 150 4.84 -20.04 2.72
C GLN A 150 3.68 -19.11 2.37
N ILE A 151 4.00 -17.91 1.92
CA ILE A 151 3.01 -16.85 1.63
C ILE A 151 3.06 -16.52 0.15
N SER A 152 1.89 -16.38 -0.46
CA SER A 152 1.75 -15.80 -1.79
C SER A 152 1.17 -14.38 -1.71
N SER A 153 1.49 -13.56 -2.71
CA SER A 153 0.89 -12.23 -2.85
C SER A 153 0.32 -12.05 -4.26
N HIS A 154 -0.93 -11.58 -4.35
CA HIS A 154 -1.58 -11.30 -5.62
C HIS A 154 -1.93 -9.83 -5.74
N PHE A 155 -1.81 -9.29 -6.98
CA PHE A 155 -1.86 -7.84 -7.21
C PHE A 155 -0.89 -7.12 -6.27
N SER A 156 0.33 -7.66 -6.22
CA SER A 156 1.33 -7.38 -5.18
C SER A 156 1.79 -5.92 -5.15
N GLY A 157 1.53 -5.17 -6.22
CA GLY A 157 2.03 -3.81 -6.37
C GLY A 157 3.55 -3.78 -6.19
N VAL A 158 4.02 -2.83 -5.40
CA VAL A 158 5.45 -2.69 -5.06
C VAL A 158 5.89 -3.60 -3.89
N GLY A 159 5.03 -4.48 -3.37
CA GLY A 159 5.41 -5.47 -2.35
C GLY A 159 5.13 -5.04 -0.90
N SER A 160 4.12 -4.21 -0.66
CA SER A 160 3.76 -3.72 0.69
C SER A 160 3.58 -4.83 1.73
N ALA A 161 2.93 -5.94 1.36
CA ALA A 161 2.71 -7.06 2.26
C ALA A 161 4.01 -7.75 2.69
N ALA A 162 4.96 -7.90 1.76
CA ALA A 162 6.27 -8.50 2.05
C ALA A 162 7.10 -7.63 2.99
N VAL A 163 7.09 -6.30 2.77
CA VAL A 163 7.78 -5.35 3.66
C VAL A 163 7.13 -5.32 5.04
N ALA A 164 5.80 -5.32 5.13
CA ALA A 164 5.10 -5.39 6.40
C ALA A 164 5.44 -6.65 7.20
N ALA A 165 5.45 -7.81 6.54
CA ALA A 165 5.85 -9.08 7.15
C ALA A 165 7.31 -9.06 7.65
N PHE A 166 8.21 -8.48 6.85
CA PHE A 166 9.62 -8.32 7.24
C PHE A 166 9.78 -7.43 8.47
N LEU A 167 9.07 -6.30 8.54
CA LEU A 167 9.08 -5.40 9.69
C LEU A 167 8.51 -6.06 10.95
N LEU A 168 7.44 -6.85 10.82
CA LEU A 168 6.91 -7.65 11.94
C LEU A 168 7.91 -8.68 12.43
N HIS A 169 8.55 -9.39 11.51
CA HIS A 169 9.57 -10.38 11.88
C HIS A 169 10.75 -9.75 12.64
N ALA A 170 11.19 -8.55 12.22
CA ALA A 170 12.18 -7.79 12.96
C ALA A 170 11.68 -7.37 14.35
N GLY A 171 10.41 -6.95 14.46
CA GLY A 171 9.77 -6.65 15.73
C GLY A 171 9.74 -7.84 16.67
N LEU A 172 9.40 -9.04 16.18
CA LEU A 172 9.47 -10.30 16.96
C LEU A 172 10.88 -10.55 17.49
N SER A 173 11.90 -10.32 16.66
CA SER A 173 13.31 -10.43 17.04
C SER A 173 13.70 -9.53 18.18
N ILE A 174 13.29 -8.25 18.10
CA ILE A 174 13.59 -7.22 19.11
C ILE A 174 12.95 -7.57 20.46
N LEU A 175 11.74 -8.13 20.41
CA LEU A 175 11.02 -8.52 21.62
C LEU A 175 11.48 -9.88 22.21
N GLY A 176 12.48 -10.53 21.61
CA GLY A 176 12.97 -11.83 22.05
C GLY A 176 11.94 -12.96 21.90
N LEU A 177 10.91 -12.75 21.09
CA LEU A 177 9.92 -13.78 20.78
C LEU A 177 10.56 -14.85 19.88
N PRO A 178 10.15 -16.14 19.99
CA PRO A 178 10.80 -17.24 19.31
C PRO A 178 10.91 -17.03 17.79
N GLN A 179 12.12 -17.00 17.28
CA GLN A 179 12.43 -16.82 15.85
C GLN A 179 12.66 -18.15 15.14
N THR A 180 11.92 -19.17 15.44
CA THR A 180 11.94 -20.40 14.64
C THR A 180 11.24 -20.18 13.29
N SER A 181 10.58 -19.04 13.13
CA SER A 181 9.72 -18.73 12.00
C SER A 181 10.46 -17.95 10.91
N SER A 182 10.40 -18.44 9.69
CA SER A 182 10.70 -17.68 8.49
C SER A 182 9.42 -17.54 7.66
N TRP A 183 9.04 -16.29 7.36
CA TRP A 183 7.90 -16.02 6.48
C TRP A 183 8.43 -15.79 5.07
N HIS A 184 8.15 -16.74 4.18
CA HIS A 184 8.65 -16.69 2.82
C HIS A 184 7.55 -16.28 1.85
N PHE A 185 7.71 -15.12 1.22
CA PHE A 185 6.94 -14.80 0.01
C PHE A 185 7.52 -15.59 -1.15
N SER A 186 7.01 -16.81 -1.34
CA SER A 186 7.48 -17.75 -2.37
C SER A 186 7.02 -17.37 -3.76
N GLU A 187 5.94 -16.61 -3.87
CA GLU A 187 5.44 -16.07 -5.13
C GLU A 187 4.72 -14.73 -4.98
N SER A 188 4.88 -13.89 -5.98
CA SER A 188 4.20 -12.61 -6.13
C SER A 188 3.65 -12.48 -7.53
N TRP A 189 2.43 -11.96 -7.68
CA TRP A 189 1.75 -11.77 -8.95
C TRP A 189 1.48 -10.30 -9.19
N GLU A 190 2.07 -9.75 -10.27
CA GLU A 190 1.94 -8.32 -10.59
C GLU A 190 2.10 -8.08 -12.08
N LYS A 191 1.12 -7.40 -12.69
CA LYS A 191 1.10 -7.10 -14.11
C LYS A 191 1.98 -5.92 -14.49
N ASN A 192 2.09 -4.93 -13.61
CA ASN A 192 2.83 -3.71 -13.88
C ASN A 192 4.35 -3.97 -13.80
N ARG A 193 5.05 -3.73 -14.91
CA ARG A 193 6.50 -4.00 -15.03
C ARG A 193 7.34 -3.26 -13.98
N THR A 194 7.05 -1.99 -13.74
CA THR A 194 7.80 -1.20 -12.74
C THR A 194 7.59 -1.75 -11.32
N CYS A 195 6.38 -2.23 -11.00
CA CYS A 195 6.12 -2.92 -9.74
C CYS A 195 6.84 -4.28 -9.68
N GLN A 196 6.93 -5.03 -10.80
CA GLN A 196 7.72 -6.26 -10.87
C GLN A 196 9.19 -6.01 -10.57
N GLU A 197 9.77 -4.92 -11.08
CA GLU A 197 11.16 -4.53 -10.80
C GLU A 197 11.40 -4.27 -9.30
N ALA A 198 10.44 -3.64 -8.61
CA ALA A 198 10.48 -3.49 -7.15
C ALA A 198 10.39 -4.86 -6.45
N LEU A 199 9.48 -5.73 -6.85
CA LEU A 199 9.33 -7.08 -6.31
C LEU A 199 10.59 -7.95 -6.51
N LEU A 200 11.27 -7.81 -7.66
CA LEU A 200 12.52 -8.51 -7.93
C LEU A 200 13.64 -8.12 -6.96
N LYS A 201 13.62 -6.88 -6.44
CA LYS A 201 14.55 -6.41 -5.41
C LYS A 201 14.16 -6.89 -4.00
N LEU A 202 12.86 -6.94 -3.69
CA LEU A 202 12.33 -7.23 -2.35
C LEU A 202 12.16 -8.71 -2.05
N CYS A 203 11.58 -9.48 -2.98
CA CYS A 203 11.20 -10.87 -2.77
C CYS A 203 12.24 -11.80 -3.39
N ARG A 204 12.43 -12.99 -2.82
CA ARG A 204 13.31 -14.03 -3.39
C ARG A 204 12.55 -15.04 -4.23
N GLY A 205 11.25 -15.16 -4.04
CA GLY A 205 10.38 -16.10 -4.74
C GLY A 205 10.11 -15.73 -6.20
N CYS A 206 9.31 -16.51 -6.87
CA CYS A 206 8.86 -16.22 -8.22
C CYS A 206 8.09 -14.89 -8.29
N VAL A 207 8.33 -14.11 -9.34
CA VAL A 207 7.55 -12.92 -9.67
C VAL A 207 6.81 -13.19 -10.98
N PHE A 208 5.55 -13.58 -10.88
CA PHE A 208 4.68 -13.86 -12.01
C PHE A 208 4.06 -12.58 -12.57
N THR A 209 3.75 -12.58 -13.86
CA THR A 209 3.33 -11.37 -14.57
C THR A 209 1.83 -11.13 -14.52
N ASP A 210 0.99 -12.06 -14.93
CA ASP A 210 -0.44 -11.81 -15.04
C ASP A 210 -1.27 -13.02 -14.57
N MET A 211 -2.14 -12.79 -13.59
CA MET A 211 -3.06 -13.83 -13.11
C MET A 211 -4.05 -14.32 -14.17
N TYR A 212 -4.26 -13.59 -15.25
CA TYR A 212 -5.07 -14.04 -16.38
C TYR A 212 -4.50 -15.29 -17.07
N GLU A 213 -3.21 -15.57 -16.87
CA GLU A 213 -2.61 -16.83 -17.35
C GLU A 213 -3.22 -18.09 -16.72
N PHE A 214 -3.92 -17.96 -15.59
CA PHE A 214 -4.70 -19.05 -15.01
C PHE A 214 -6.00 -19.35 -15.78
N CYS A 215 -6.44 -18.43 -16.64
CA CYS A 215 -7.68 -18.55 -17.37
C CYS A 215 -7.46 -18.31 -18.89
N PRO A 216 -6.61 -19.07 -19.57
CA PRO A 216 -6.20 -18.79 -20.95
C PRO A 216 -7.34 -18.90 -21.97
N ARG A 217 -8.46 -19.57 -21.60
CA ARG A 217 -9.65 -19.76 -22.45
C ARG A 217 -10.82 -18.88 -22.00
N LEU A 218 -10.58 -17.92 -21.11
CA LEU A 218 -11.65 -17.04 -20.66
C LEU A 218 -12.13 -16.18 -21.84
N PRO A 219 -13.43 -16.18 -22.15
CA PRO A 219 -13.95 -15.33 -23.20
C PRO A 219 -13.76 -13.85 -22.85
N PRO A 220 -13.69 -12.95 -23.84
CA PRO A 220 -13.65 -11.52 -23.60
C PRO A 220 -14.77 -11.09 -22.65
N PHE A 221 -14.46 -10.19 -21.73
CA PHE A 221 -15.40 -9.76 -20.70
C PHE A 221 -16.75 -9.29 -21.30
N ALA A 222 -16.73 -8.61 -22.45
CA ALA A 222 -17.94 -8.17 -23.15
C ALA A 222 -18.90 -9.28 -23.58
N GLN A 223 -18.43 -10.54 -23.66
CA GLN A 223 -19.25 -11.71 -24.02
C GLN A 223 -19.85 -12.42 -22.80
N LEU A 224 -19.48 -12.00 -21.60
CA LEU A 224 -20.04 -12.55 -20.37
C LEU A 224 -21.31 -11.78 -19.98
N ASN A 225 -22.29 -12.50 -19.42
CA ASN A 225 -23.46 -11.83 -18.83
C ASN A 225 -23.04 -11.15 -17.53
N HIS A 226 -22.99 -9.81 -17.54
CA HIS A 226 -22.46 -9.00 -16.45
C HIS A 226 -23.50 -8.66 -15.37
N ASP A 227 -24.79 -8.85 -15.66
CA ASP A 227 -25.86 -8.53 -14.73
C ASP A 227 -25.89 -9.49 -13.54
N GLU A 228 -25.24 -10.66 -13.71
CA GLU A 228 -25.08 -11.64 -12.66
C GLU A 228 -23.59 -11.90 -12.37
N SER A 229 -23.13 -11.49 -11.17
CA SER A 229 -21.79 -11.83 -10.67
C SER A 229 -21.55 -13.36 -10.63
N SER A 230 -22.62 -14.16 -10.49
CA SER A 230 -22.61 -15.62 -10.54
C SER A 230 -22.19 -16.17 -11.91
N SER A 231 -22.60 -15.52 -12.99
CA SER A 231 -22.27 -15.91 -14.37
C SER A 231 -20.78 -15.74 -14.64
N VAL A 232 -20.21 -14.58 -14.28
CA VAL A 232 -18.77 -14.30 -14.42
C VAL A 232 -17.96 -15.29 -13.59
N ARG A 233 -18.36 -15.54 -12.34
CA ARG A 233 -17.70 -16.50 -11.45
C ARG A 233 -17.71 -17.92 -12.06
N LYS A 234 -18.84 -18.37 -12.59
CA LYS A 234 -18.95 -19.69 -13.25
C LYS A 234 -18.02 -19.80 -14.46
N ALA A 235 -17.98 -18.76 -15.30
CA ALA A 235 -17.09 -18.73 -16.48
C ALA A 235 -15.61 -18.81 -16.08
N VAL A 236 -15.20 -18.03 -15.07
CA VAL A 236 -13.83 -18.09 -14.53
C VAL A 236 -13.52 -19.46 -13.96
N SER A 237 -14.39 -20.02 -13.12
CA SER A 237 -14.19 -21.35 -12.52
C SER A 237 -14.09 -22.46 -13.56
N ALA A 238 -14.84 -22.38 -14.65
CA ALA A 238 -14.78 -23.35 -15.76
C ALA A 238 -13.47 -23.29 -16.57
N CYS A 239 -12.83 -22.11 -16.62
CA CYS A 239 -11.61 -21.87 -17.38
C CYS A 239 -10.33 -21.91 -16.52
N PHE A 240 -10.47 -21.89 -15.20
CA PHE A 240 -9.34 -21.78 -14.27
C PHE A 240 -8.46 -23.04 -14.31
N GLN A 241 -7.16 -22.83 -14.49
CA GLN A 241 -6.15 -23.89 -14.52
C GLN A 241 -4.88 -23.41 -13.79
N LEU A 242 -4.49 -24.12 -12.73
CA LEU A 242 -3.24 -23.86 -12.04
C LEU A 242 -2.06 -24.46 -12.82
N GLY A 243 -1.72 -23.83 -13.95
CA GLY A 243 -0.65 -24.23 -14.86
C GLY A 243 0.60 -23.34 -14.74
N PRO A 244 1.69 -23.70 -15.47
CA PRO A 244 2.89 -22.87 -15.52
C PRO A 244 2.59 -21.49 -16.06
N ALA A 245 3.13 -20.45 -15.40
CA ALA A 245 2.97 -19.05 -15.76
C ALA A 245 4.33 -18.35 -15.95
N TRP A 246 4.35 -17.27 -16.71
CA TRP A 246 5.58 -16.54 -16.97
C TRP A 246 6.13 -15.87 -15.69
N CYS A 247 7.38 -16.16 -15.38
CA CYS A 247 8.08 -15.61 -14.22
C CYS A 247 9.14 -14.57 -14.66
N ALA A 248 8.99 -13.35 -14.23
CA ALA A 248 9.91 -12.26 -14.53
C ALA A 248 11.32 -12.48 -13.93
N ARG A 249 11.41 -13.20 -12.78
CA ARG A 249 12.68 -13.52 -12.14
C ARG A 249 13.48 -14.54 -12.94
N HIS A 250 12.85 -15.66 -13.30
CA HIS A 250 13.52 -16.78 -13.97
C HIS A 250 13.49 -16.65 -15.50
N LYS A 251 12.74 -15.66 -16.03
CA LYS A 251 12.56 -15.42 -17.47
C LYS A 251 12.11 -16.69 -18.23
N GLN A 252 11.27 -17.48 -17.58
CA GLN A 252 10.67 -18.71 -18.09
C GLN A 252 9.32 -18.98 -17.45
N ARG A 253 8.59 -19.97 -17.94
CA ARG A 253 7.37 -20.44 -17.28
C ARG A 253 7.73 -21.27 -16.06
N CYS A 254 7.33 -20.81 -14.88
CA CYS A 254 7.49 -21.51 -13.61
C CYS A 254 6.14 -22.08 -13.15
N GLN A 255 6.19 -23.18 -12.41
CA GLN A 255 5.00 -23.74 -11.78
C GLN A 255 4.67 -22.97 -10.52
N PRO A 256 3.47 -22.34 -10.39
CA PRO A 256 3.01 -21.76 -9.14
C PRO A 256 2.88 -22.81 -8.05
N ALA A 257 3.15 -22.44 -6.83
CA ALA A 257 3.05 -23.35 -5.69
C ALA A 257 1.58 -23.74 -5.43
N ARG A 258 1.37 -25.00 -5.06
CA ARG A 258 0.05 -25.55 -4.77
C ARG A 258 -0.26 -25.57 -3.27
N ASN A 259 0.77 -25.51 -2.44
CA ASN A 259 0.66 -25.55 -0.98
C ASN A 259 1.13 -24.22 -0.44
N MET A 260 0.18 -23.38 -0.06
CA MET A 260 0.41 -22.08 0.54
C MET A 260 -0.25 -22.05 1.91
N ASP A 261 0.50 -21.59 2.92
CA ASP A 261 -0.08 -21.37 4.24
C ASP A 261 -0.94 -20.11 4.23
N GLY A 262 -0.48 -19.06 3.54
CA GLY A 262 -1.16 -17.80 3.52
C GLY A 262 -1.13 -17.06 2.19
N ASN A 263 -2.06 -16.11 2.07
CA ASN A 263 -2.15 -15.22 0.92
C ASN A 263 -2.49 -13.79 1.33
N VAL A 264 -1.85 -12.81 0.70
CA VAL A 264 -2.22 -11.39 0.80
C VAL A 264 -2.51 -10.85 -0.59
N THR A 265 -3.66 -10.22 -0.77
CA THR A 265 -4.11 -9.73 -2.08
C THR A 265 -4.76 -8.36 -1.98
N GLY A 266 -4.60 -7.54 -3.03
CA GLY A 266 -5.28 -6.26 -3.19
C GLY A 266 -5.84 -6.13 -4.60
N SER A 267 -7.03 -6.71 -4.84
CA SER A 267 -7.63 -6.69 -6.17
C SER A 267 -7.94 -5.26 -6.65
N PRO A 268 -8.02 -5.00 -7.98
CA PRO A 268 -8.26 -3.67 -8.52
C PRO A 268 -9.46 -2.96 -7.87
N CYS A 269 -9.23 -1.77 -7.32
CA CYS A 269 -10.26 -1.01 -6.59
C CYS A 269 -11.10 -0.09 -7.49
N GLN A 270 -10.71 0.14 -8.74
CA GLN A 270 -11.40 1.06 -9.65
C GLN A 270 -12.88 0.73 -9.87
N PRO A 271 -13.31 -0.54 -9.89
CA PRO A 271 -14.73 -0.89 -9.97
C PRO A 271 -15.59 -0.33 -8.81
N TRP A 272 -14.98 -0.13 -7.64
CA TRP A 272 -15.64 0.15 -6.36
C TRP A 272 -15.36 1.54 -5.81
N SER A 273 -14.27 2.18 -6.27
CA SER A 273 -13.82 3.46 -5.71
C SER A 273 -14.69 4.64 -6.18
N ARG A 274 -14.75 5.69 -5.35
CA ARG A 274 -15.49 6.93 -5.70
C ARG A 274 -14.93 7.62 -6.94
N ALA A 275 -13.61 7.53 -7.15
CA ALA A 275 -12.92 8.09 -8.32
C ALA A 275 -12.90 7.12 -9.51
N GLY A 276 -13.44 5.92 -9.37
CA GLY A 276 -13.52 4.90 -10.40
C GLY A 276 -14.86 4.91 -11.12
N THR A 277 -15.10 3.82 -11.87
CA THR A 277 -16.34 3.68 -12.68
C THR A 277 -17.59 3.42 -11.85
N LYS A 278 -17.45 2.96 -10.61
CA LYS A 278 -18.55 2.51 -9.72
C LYS A 278 -19.44 1.40 -10.33
N LYS A 279 -18.94 0.71 -11.37
CA LYS A 279 -19.69 -0.38 -12.03
C LYS A 279 -19.64 -1.71 -11.27
N GLY A 280 -18.89 -1.77 -10.16
CA GLY A 280 -18.79 -2.97 -9.35
C GLY A 280 -18.37 -4.19 -10.16
N GLY A 281 -19.08 -5.30 -10.00
CA GLY A 281 -18.84 -6.55 -10.74
C GLY A 281 -19.00 -6.46 -12.25
N GLN A 282 -19.66 -5.42 -12.76
CA GLN A 282 -19.84 -5.15 -14.19
C GLN A 282 -18.63 -4.44 -14.84
N ASP A 283 -17.61 -4.09 -14.07
CA ASP A 283 -16.38 -3.52 -14.62
C ASP A 283 -15.42 -4.64 -15.05
N PRO A 284 -14.82 -4.59 -16.25
CA PRO A 284 -13.84 -5.59 -16.69
C PRO A 284 -12.69 -5.84 -15.70
N ARG A 285 -12.31 -4.82 -14.94
CA ARG A 285 -11.25 -4.92 -13.94
C ARG A 285 -11.63 -5.74 -12.70
N SER A 286 -12.94 -6.03 -12.50
CA SER A 286 -13.41 -6.95 -11.46
C SER A 286 -13.03 -8.42 -11.74
N MET A 287 -12.67 -8.73 -12.98
CA MET A 287 -12.25 -10.08 -13.38
C MET A 287 -11.08 -10.60 -12.54
N GLY A 288 -10.14 -9.72 -12.17
CA GLY A 288 -9.03 -10.09 -11.31
C GLY A 288 -9.47 -10.64 -9.95
N LEU A 289 -10.54 -10.09 -9.36
CA LEU A 289 -11.14 -10.61 -8.13
C LEU A 289 -11.65 -12.05 -8.32
N TRP A 290 -12.36 -12.33 -9.43
CA TRP A 290 -12.92 -13.66 -9.69
C TRP A 290 -11.83 -14.71 -9.93
N ILE A 291 -10.75 -14.34 -10.63
CA ILE A 291 -9.58 -15.22 -10.82
C ILE A 291 -8.91 -15.51 -9.47
N TRP A 292 -8.76 -14.52 -8.62
CA TRP A 292 -8.23 -14.73 -7.27
C TRP A 292 -9.13 -15.62 -6.42
N ILE A 293 -10.45 -15.45 -6.47
CA ILE A 293 -11.40 -16.32 -5.78
C ILE A 293 -11.25 -17.78 -6.26
N ALA A 294 -11.14 -18.00 -7.58
CA ALA A 294 -10.91 -19.33 -8.13
C ALA A 294 -9.56 -19.91 -7.68
N TRP A 295 -8.53 -19.09 -7.58
CA TRP A 295 -7.24 -19.48 -7.02
C TRP A 295 -7.36 -19.92 -5.56
N VAL A 296 -8.05 -19.14 -4.71
CA VAL A 296 -8.29 -19.49 -3.30
C VAL A 296 -9.04 -20.82 -3.19
N GLN A 297 -10.04 -21.06 -4.04
CA GLN A 297 -10.79 -22.33 -4.08
C GLN A 297 -9.94 -23.52 -4.50
N ALA A 298 -8.97 -23.32 -5.40
CA ALA A 298 -8.09 -24.37 -5.90
C ALA A 298 -6.93 -24.68 -4.95
N VAL A 299 -6.23 -23.64 -4.43
CA VAL A 299 -5.04 -23.78 -3.58
C VAL A 299 -5.41 -24.01 -2.11
N LYS A 300 -6.51 -23.41 -1.66
CA LYS A 300 -7.06 -23.54 -0.30
C LYS A 300 -6.04 -23.18 0.78
N PRO A 301 -5.45 -21.96 0.76
CA PRO A 301 -4.54 -21.52 1.80
C PRO A 301 -5.22 -21.59 3.18
N LEU A 302 -4.42 -21.74 4.26
CA LEU A 302 -4.94 -21.77 5.63
C LEU A 302 -5.62 -20.44 5.99
N TRP A 303 -5.02 -19.34 5.54
CA TRP A 303 -5.57 -17.99 5.69
C TRP A 303 -5.35 -17.15 4.44
N ALA A 304 -6.21 -16.17 4.24
CA ALA A 304 -6.01 -15.15 3.23
C ALA A 304 -6.48 -13.77 3.72
N ILE A 305 -5.83 -12.72 3.26
CA ILE A 305 -6.21 -11.32 3.52
C ILE A 305 -6.42 -10.63 2.17
N HIS A 306 -7.64 -10.13 1.95
CA HIS A 306 -8.00 -9.35 0.76
C HIS A 306 -8.23 -7.89 1.15
N GLU A 307 -7.52 -6.96 0.52
CA GLU A 307 -7.66 -5.51 0.71
C GLU A 307 -8.44 -4.87 -0.44
N ASN A 308 -9.32 -3.91 -0.09
CA ASN A 308 -9.94 -3.04 -1.08
C ASN A 308 -10.40 -1.71 -0.45
N VAL A 309 -10.99 -0.82 -1.26
CA VAL A 309 -11.61 0.42 -0.78
C VAL A 309 -12.86 0.13 0.05
N CYS A 310 -13.22 1.04 0.98
CA CYS A 310 -14.41 0.85 1.82
C CYS A 310 -15.74 0.71 1.04
N GLY A 311 -15.79 1.16 -0.20
CA GLY A 311 -16.95 0.95 -1.09
C GLY A 311 -16.99 -0.44 -1.76
N PHE A 312 -16.05 -1.33 -1.44
CA PHE A 312 -16.05 -2.70 -1.97
C PHE A 312 -17.20 -3.51 -1.36
N ARG A 313 -17.87 -4.28 -2.21
CA ARG A 313 -18.99 -5.14 -1.80
C ARG A 313 -18.44 -6.46 -1.24
N THR A 314 -18.30 -6.53 0.08
CA THR A 314 -17.69 -7.68 0.79
C THR A 314 -18.49 -8.96 0.64
N SER A 315 -19.83 -8.87 0.48
CA SER A 315 -20.69 -10.04 0.27
C SER A 315 -20.27 -10.91 -0.92
N LEU A 316 -19.53 -10.38 -1.90
CA LEU A 316 -18.98 -11.17 -3.00
C LEU A 316 -17.98 -12.24 -2.53
N ILE A 317 -17.22 -11.92 -1.48
CA ILE A 317 -16.28 -12.86 -0.84
C ILE A 317 -17.06 -13.86 0.00
N ASP A 318 -18.04 -13.39 0.80
CA ASP A 318 -18.87 -14.26 1.65
C ASP A 318 -19.64 -15.30 0.81
N GLU A 319 -20.28 -14.84 -0.26
CA GLU A 319 -21.03 -15.70 -1.18
C GLU A 319 -20.14 -16.73 -1.91
N ALA A 320 -18.89 -16.36 -2.22
CA ALA A 320 -18.00 -17.21 -2.99
C ALA A 320 -17.17 -18.18 -2.13
N LEU A 321 -16.78 -17.78 -0.93
CA LEU A 321 -15.79 -18.47 -0.09
C LEU A 321 -16.32 -18.85 1.30
N GLY A 322 -17.43 -18.28 1.75
CA GLY A 322 -17.98 -18.47 3.10
C GLY A 322 -18.35 -19.91 3.45
N CYS A 323 -18.57 -20.79 2.45
CA CYS A 323 -18.77 -22.24 2.70
C CYS A 323 -17.47 -22.92 3.21
N SER A 324 -16.29 -22.47 2.73
CA SER A 324 -14.99 -23.09 3.03
C SER A 324 -14.15 -22.29 4.02
N TYR A 325 -14.48 -21.01 4.20
CA TYR A 325 -13.75 -20.08 5.06
C TYR A 325 -14.69 -19.39 6.05
N GLU A 326 -14.20 -19.13 7.22
CA GLU A 326 -14.74 -18.13 8.12
C GLU A 326 -14.19 -16.77 7.68
N VAL A 327 -15.07 -15.76 7.50
CA VAL A 327 -14.69 -14.47 6.91
C VAL A 327 -14.96 -13.33 7.88
N PHE A 328 -13.95 -12.48 8.10
CA PHE A 328 -14.01 -11.30 8.96
C PHE A 328 -13.71 -10.07 8.14
N HIS A 329 -14.52 -9.01 8.27
CA HIS A 329 -14.32 -7.75 7.56
C HIS A 329 -13.90 -6.67 8.55
N ILE A 330 -12.66 -6.20 8.42
CA ILE A 330 -12.06 -5.22 9.32
C ILE A 330 -11.70 -3.96 8.53
N GLN A 331 -12.25 -2.82 8.94
CA GLN A 331 -11.87 -1.53 8.39
C GLN A 331 -10.62 -1.01 9.10
N SER A 332 -9.58 -0.65 8.33
CA SER A 332 -8.33 -0.11 8.83
C SER A 332 -7.97 1.21 8.16
N ASP A 333 -7.49 2.16 8.95
CA ASP A 333 -6.98 3.45 8.47
C ASP A 333 -5.64 3.71 9.17
N PRO A 334 -4.55 4.02 8.45
CA PRO A 334 -3.23 4.29 9.04
C PRO A 334 -3.26 5.42 10.09
N TYR A 335 -4.18 6.35 9.95
CA TYR A 335 -4.40 7.41 10.93
C TYR A 335 -4.57 6.88 12.35
N HIS A 336 -5.29 5.77 12.51
CA HIS A 336 -5.54 5.13 13.79
C HIS A 336 -4.44 4.15 14.22
N LEU A 337 -3.40 3.98 13.41
CA LEU A 337 -2.27 3.10 13.66
C LEU A 337 -0.94 3.88 13.84
N GLY A 338 -1.04 5.16 14.22
CA GLY A 338 0.10 6.03 14.49
C GLY A 338 0.61 6.84 13.30
N PHE A 339 0.10 6.61 12.08
CA PHE A 339 0.41 7.43 10.89
C PHE A 339 -0.65 8.52 10.70
N THR A 340 -0.76 9.42 11.67
CA THR A 340 -1.79 10.48 11.64
C THR A 340 -1.62 11.47 10.50
N CYS A 341 -0.48 11.44 9.81
CA CYS A 341 -0.20 12.28 8.64
C CYS A 341 -0.95 11.87 7.37
N ILE A 342 -1.63 10.71 7.34
CA ILE A 342 -2.34 10.23 6.14
C ILE A 342 -3.69 9.59 6.47
N ARG A 343 -4.69 9.85 5.62
CA ARG A 343 -6.00 9.18 5.64
C ARG A 343 -6.14 8.25 4.45
N ARG A 344 -6.22 6.94 4.75
CA ARG A 344 -6.37 5.90 3.73
C ARG A 344 -7.23 4.74 4.25
N PRO A 345 -8.51 4.99 4.56
CA PRO A 345 -9.38 3.92 5.04
C PRO A 345 -9.54 2.82 3.97
N ARG A 346 -9.41 1.57 4.39
CA ARG A 346 -9.55 0.36 3.56
C ARG A 346 -10.32 -0.70 4.32
N ILE A 347 -11.04 -1.54 3.57
CA ILE A 347 -11.64 -2.75 4.09
C ILE A 347 -10.72 -3.94 3.82
N TYR A 348 -10.50 -4.74 4.85
CA TYR A 348 -9.74 -5.98 4.78
C TYR A 348 -10.68 -7.14 5.09
N SER A 349 -10.75 -8.12 4.19
CA SER A 349 -11.46 -9.37 4.42
C SER A 349 -10.44 -10.43 4.79
N VAL A 350 -10.49 -10.89 6.02
CA VAL A 350 -9.66 -11.99 6.56
C VAL A 350 -10.44 -13.29 6.40
N LEU A 351 -9.84 -14.26 5.73
CA LEU A 351 -10.42 -15.57 5.46
C LEU A 351 -9.62 -16.62 6.22
N LEU A 352 -10.28 -17.44 7.03
CA LEU A 352 -9.70 -18.53 7.81
C LEU A 352 -10.31 -19.85 7.38
N ARG A 353 -9.49 -20.80 6.92
CA ARG A 353 -9.97 -22.08 6.40
C ARG A 353 -10.60 -22.94 7.48
N LYS A 354 -11.90 -23.22 7.35
CA LYS A 354 -12.66 -24.05 8.28
C LYS A 354 -12.08 -25.48 8.35
N GLY A 355 -11.99 -26.03 9.57
CA GLY A 355 -11.47 -27.35 9.81
C GLY A 355 -9.96 -27.51 9.56
N CYS A 356 -9.20 -26.41 9.50
CA CYS A 356 -7.74 -26.42 9.34
C CYS A 356 -7.03 -25.43 10.27
N VAL A 357 -7.73 -24.35 10.64
CA VAL A 357 -7.25 -23.39 11.62
C VAL A 357 -8.34 -23.17 12.66
N ARG A 358 -7.94 -23.06 13.90
CA ARG A 358 -8.81 -22.74 15.04
C ARG A 358 -8.63 -21.28 15.40
N VAL A 359 -9.71 -20.52 15.45
CA VAL A 359 -9.73 -19.17 16.02
C VAL A 359 -9.62 -19.31 17.54
N VAL A 360 -8.56 -18.78 18.11
CA VAL A 360 -8.27 -18.85 19.57
C VAL A 360 -8.62 -17.56 20.27
N HIS A 361 -8.79 -16.46 19.51
CA HIS A 361 -9.19 -15.17 20.04
C HIS A 361 -9.96 -14.36 18.99
N ASP A 362 -10.90 -13.53 19.43
CA ASP A 362 -11.70 -12.69 18.52
C ASP A 362 -10.82 -11.65 17.78
N LEU A 363 -10.85 -11.69 16.43
CA LEU A 363 -10.05 -10.82 15.58
C LEU A 363 -10.46 -9.34 15.70
N HIS A 364 -11.76 -9.06 15.85
CA HIS A 364 -12.26 -7.69 15.97
C HIS A 364 -11.85 -7.07 17.30
N LEU A 365 -11.93 -7.84 18.39
CA LEU A 365 -11.46 -7.41 19.70
C LEU A 365 -9.95 -7.16 19.68
N ALA A 366 -9.16 -8.09 19.14
CA ALA A 366 -7.71 -7.97 19.04
C ALA A 366 -7.31 -6.75 18.19
N TYR A 367 -7.95 -6.55 17.03
CA TYR A 367 -7.70 -5.37 16.20
C TYR A 367 -8.07 -4.08 16.92
N THR A 368 -9.19 -4.05 17.62
CA THR A 368 -9.66 -2.86 18.38
C THR A 368 -8.69 -2.54 19.51
N HIS A 369 -8.20 -3.53 20.23
CA HIS A 369 -7.19 -3.36 21.29
C HIS A 369 -5.89 -2.76 20.74
N VAL A 370 -5.35 -3.34 19.66
CA VAL A 370 -4.16 -2.83 18.97
C VAL A 370 -4.36 -1.40 18.48
N ARG A 371 -5.51 -1.10 17.85
CA ARG A 371 -5.85 0.24 17.37
C ARG A 371 -5.89 1.26 18.51
N LYS A 372 -6.50 0.91 19.65
CA LYS A 372 -6.55 1.77 20.85
C LYS A 372 -5.14 2.06 21.37
N ALA A 373 -4.29 1.05 21.48
CA ALA A 373 -2.90 1.20 21.91
C ALA A 373 -2.08 2.08 20.94
N ALA A 374 -2.29 1.93 19.64
CA ALA A 374 -1.61 2.73 18.61
C ALA A 374 -2.06 4.20 18.60
N SER A 375 -3.37 4.46 18.77
CA SER A 375 -3.93 5.83 18.76
C SER A 375 -3.46 6.67 19.94
N ALA A 376 -3.04 6.06 21.05
CA ALA A 376 -2.53 6.76 22.23
C ALA A 376 -1.13 7.38 22.07
N ARG A 377 -0.50 7.29 20.88
CA ARG A 377 0.94 7.58 20.69
C ARG A 377 1.28 8.98 20.19
N GLY A 378 0.33 9.83 20.01
CA GLY A 378 0.56 11.18 19.51
C GLY A 378 0.42 11.30 17.99
N THR A 379 0.72 12.50 17.48
CA THR A 379 0.48 12.87 16.08
C THR A 379 1.79 13.02 15.32
N VAL A 380 1.78 12.66 14.04
CA VAL A 380 2.85 12.96 13.08
C VAL A 380 2.49 14.25 12.36
N PRO A 381 3.23 15.36 12.59
CA PRO A 381 3.02 16.60 11.85
C PRO A 381 3.33 16.41 10.36
N LEU A 382 2.61 17.09 9.49
CA LEU A 382 2.88 17.04 8.06
C LEU A 382 4.25 17.63 7.69
N SER A 383 4.76 18.58 8.50
CA SER A 383 6.11 19.13 8.35
C SER A 383 7.21 18.05 8.43
N ASP A 384 6.99 16.99 9.20
CA ASP A 384 7.96 15.88 9.32
C ASP A 384 8.13 15.09 8.02
N LEU A 385 7.20 15.24 7.06
CA LEU A 385 7.32 14.61 5.75
C LEU A 385 8.27 15.37 4.81
N PHE A 386 8.64 16.61 5.12
CA PHE A 386 9.57 17.41 4.31
C PHE A 386 11.02 17.16 4.70
N PHE A 387 11.48 15.91 4.54
CA PHE A 387 12.81 15.47 4.98
C PHE A 387 13.81 15.20 3.83
N ALA A 388 13.42 15.47 2.58
CA ALA A 388 14.30 15.25 1.43
C ALA A 388 15.59 16.07 1.55
N THR A 389 16.72 15.43 1.23
CA THR A 389 18.03 16.09 1.24
C THR A 389 18.17 17.07 0.07
N PRO A 390 19.09 18.06 0.16
CA PRO A 390 19.37 18.96 -0.95
C PRO A 390 19.70 18.26 -2.27
N SER A 391 20.38 17.12 -2.20
CA SER A 391 20.70 16.31 -3.40
C SER A 391 19.45 15.72 -4.05
N GLU A 392 18.53 15.15 -3.26
CA GLU A 392 17.27 14.58 -3.76
C GLU A 392 16.34 15.67 -4.31
N LEU A 393 16.35 16.85 -3.67
CA LEU A 393 15.61 18.00 -4.18
C LEU A 393 16.15 18.45 -5.52
N LEU A 394 17.47 18.55 -5.67
CA LEU A 394 18.13 18.92 -6.93
C LEU A 394 17.83 17.90 -8.04
N GLU A 395 17.88 16.60 -7.70
CA GLU A 395 17.57 15.52 -8.65
C GLU A 395 16.14 15.61 -9.17
N GLU A 396 15.15 15.76 -8.28
CA GLU A 396 13.74 15.91 -8.68
C GLU A 396 13.51 17.21 -9.46
N GLU A 397 14.11 18.32 -9.03
CA GLU A 397 14.02 19.59 -9.73
C GLU A 397 14.58 19.50 -11.15
N ASN A 398 15.76 18.89 -11.32
CA ASN A 398 16.37 18.67 -12.63
C ASN A 398 15.58 17.70 -13.49
N ARG A 399 14.99 16.65 -12.90
CA ARG A 399 14.10 15.73 -13.60
C ARG A 399 12.88 16.47 -14.18
N ARG A 400 12.26 17.37 -13.40
CA ARG A 400 11.14 18.21 -13.87
C ARG A 400 11.57 19.21 -14.93
N ARG A 401 12.71 19.85 -14.73
CA ARG A 401 13.27 20.79 -15.72
C ARG A 401 13.53 20.11 -17.06
N GLN A 402 14.04 18.91 -17.05
CA GLN A 402 14.23 18.11 -18.27
C GLN A 402 12.91 17.83 -18.99
N GLN A 403 11.84 17.53 -18.25
CA GLN A 403 10.50 17.33 -18.83
C GLN A 403 9.97 18.61 -19.49
N GLU A 404 10.31 19.78 -18.96
CA GLU A 404 9.94 21.09 -19.50
C GLU A 404 11.01 21.66 -20.47
N HIS A 405 11.97 20.84 -20.90
CA HIS A 405 13.08 21.23 -21.79
C HIS A 405 13.95 22.39 -21.25
N LEU A 406 14.08 22.53 -19.93
CA LEU A 406 14.92 23.53 -19.28
C LEU A 406 16.30 22.96 -18.95
N CYS A 407 17.34 23.82 -18.95
CA CYS A 407 18.69 23.40 -18.57
C CYS A 407 18.77 22.93 -17.11
N PRO A 408 19.56 21.89 -16.80
CA PRO A 408 19.81 21.47 -15.42
C PRO A 408 20.42 22.58 -14.56
N LEU A 409 20.18 22.51 -13.27
CA LEU A 409 20.77 23.40 -12.26
C LEU A 409 21.95 22.72 -11.58
N ALA A 410 22.90 23.54 -11.11
CA ALA A 410 24.01 23.07 -10.27
C ALA A 410 23.63 22.93 -8.78
N GLY A 411 22.55 23.59 -8.34
CA GLY A 411 22.02 23.52 -6.98
C GLY A 411 20.51 23.70 -6.99
N HIS A 412 19.80 23.09 -6.02
CA HIS A 412 18.35 23.20 -5.93
C HIS A 412 17.91 24.63 -5.58
N THR A 413 16.71 25.00 -6.04
CA THR A 413 16.08 26.26 -5.66
C THR A 413 15.15 26.06 -4.45
N SER A 414 14.94 27.12 -3.68
CA SER A 414 14.00 27.10 -2.54
C SER A 414 12.54 27.32 -2.95
N ASP A 415 12.30 27.63 -4.22
CA ASP A 415 10.95 27.92 -4.74
C ASP A 415 10.74 27.23 -6.10
N TRP A 416 9.88 26.23 -6.13
CA TRP A 416 9.53 25.45 -7.32
C TRP A 416 8.28 25.94 -8.05
N SER A 417 7.76 27.12 -7.67
CA SER A 417 6.55 27.69 -8.32
C SER A 417 6.70 27.82 -9.84
N TYR A 418 7.91 28.02 -10.32
CA TYR A 418 8.21 28.15 -11.75
C TYR A 418 8.09 26.84 -12.55
N LEU A 419 8.06 25.69 -11.85
CA LEU A 419 7.86 24.36 -12.44
C LEU A 419 6.38 23.95 -12.50
N LEU A 420 5.49 24.73 -11.93
CA LEU A 420 4.06 24.45 -11.98
C LEU A 420 3.51 24.76 -13.36
N THR A 421 2.71 23.85 -13.90
CA THR A 421 1.96 24.10 -15.12
C THR A 421 0.94 25.22 -14.93
N LYS A 422 0.49 25.86 -16.01
CA LYS A 422 -0.53 26.94 -15.97
C LYS A 422 -1.79 26.49 -15.19
N VAL A 423 -2.21 25.24 -15.37
CA VAL A 423 -3.37 24.65 -14.67
C VAL A 423 -3.08 24.54 -13.17
N GLN A 424 -1.90 24.07 -12.78
CA GLN A 424 -1.50 23.94 -11.37
C GLN A 424 -1.33 25.30 -10.70
N VAL A 425 -0.79 26.31 -11.40
CA VAL A 425 -0.72 27.69 -10.90
C VAL A 425 -2.11 28.25 -10.61
N LYS A 426 -3.07 28.02 -11.54
CA LYS A 426 -4.46 28.43 -11.33
C LYS A 426 -5.06 27.69 -10.12
N ALA A 427 -4.93 26.37 -10.07
CA ALA A 427 -5.43 25.57 -8.94
C ALA A 427 -4.83 26.03 -7.61
N CYS A 428 -3.53 26.33 -7.56
CA CYS A 428 -2.87 26.84 -6.37
C CYS A 428 -3.49 28.17 -5.91
N LYS A 429 -3.70 29.14 -6.82
CA LYS A 429 -4.34 30.41 -6.50
C LYS A 429 -5.77 30.23 -6.00
N ASP A 430 -6.53 29.35 -6.63
CA ASP A 430 -7.91 29.05 -6.24
C ASP A 430 -7.94 28.43 -4.83
N TYR A 431 -7.06 27.46 -4.53
CA TYR A 431 -6.93 26.86 -3.19
C TYR A 431 -6.50 27.89 -2.14
N MET A 432 -5.54 28.76 -2.43
CA MET A 432 -5.10 29.82 -1.51
C MET A 432 -6.25 30.77 -1.18
N GLY A 433 -7.00 31.22 -2.19
CA GLY A 433 -8.16 32.09 -1.99
C GLY A 433 -9.25 31.43 -1.15
N MET A 434 -9.58 30.18 -1.43
CA MET A 434 -10.56 29.40 -0.66
C MET A 434 -10.09 29.14 0.78
N TRP A 435 -8.80 28.89 1.00
CA TRP A 435 -8.23 28.74 2.34
C TRP A 435 -8.37 30.03 3.15
N GLN A 436 -7.95 31.17 2.56
CA GLN A 436 -8.08 32.47 3.18
C GLN A 436 -9.54 32.79 3.53
N GLN A 437 -10.48 32.49 2.64
CA GLN A 437 -11.91 32.70 2.86
C GLN A 437 -12.46 31.81 3.98
N GLU A 438 -12.04 30.55 4.04
CA GLU A 438 -12.57 29.58 5.02
C GLU A 438 -11.93 29.74 6.40
N PHE A 439 -10.63 30.08 6.47
CA PHE A 439 -9.86 30.05 7.70
C PHE A 439 -9.34 31.42 8.16
N GLY A 440 -9.40 32.44 7.32
CA GLY A 440 -8.90 33.77 7.64
C GLY A 440 -7.39 33.85 7.81
N THR A 441 -6.64 32.79 7.45
CA THR A 441 -5.18 32.69 7.64
C THR A 441 -4.48 32.52 6.30
N ASP A 442 -3.21 32.99 6.22
CA ASP A 442 -2.37 32.75 5.05
C ASP A 442 -1.84 31.30 5.08
N PRO A 443 -2.17 30.47 4.08
CA PRO A 443 -1.69 29.09 4.01
C PRO A 443 -0.16 28.97 3.94
N ALA A 444 0.55 30.03 3.53
CA ALA A 444 2.01 30.05 3.52
C ALA A 444 2.62 30.15 4.93
N GLN A 445 1.83 30.48 5.94
CA GLN A 445 2.27 30.48 7.34
C GLN A 445 1.99 29.14 8.05
N ASP A 446 1.21 28.25 7.42
CA ASP A 446 0.85 26.95 7.99
C ASP A 446 1.70 25.83 7.37
N ASP A 447 2.61 25.24 8.18
CA ASP A 447 3.51 24.15 7.75
C ASP A 447 2.81 22.81 7.55
N SER A 448 1.57 22.71 7.93
CA SER A 448 0.72 21.55 7.69
C SER A 448 -0.25 21.75 6.52
N CYS A 449 -0.22 22.89 5.86
CA CYS A 449 -1.03 23.17 4.69
C CYS A 449 -0.45 22.50 3.44
N LEU A 450 -1.23 21.61 2.83
CA LEU A 450 -0.93 21.00 1.52
C LEU A 450 -2.15 21.04 0.61
N PHE A 451 -1.93 21.31 -0.67
CA PHE A 451 -2.93 21.29 -1.72
C PHE A 451 -2.61 20.20 -2.74
N ASP A 452 -3.59 19.40 -3.16
CA ASP A 452 -3.41 18.52 -4.32
C ASP A 452 -3.71 19.30 -5.61
N LEU A 453 -2.69 19.81 -6.25
CA LEU A 453 -2.82 20.65 -7.45
C LEU A 453 -3.30 19.89 -8.70
N ASN A 454 -3.37 18.56 -8.64
CA ASN A 454 -3.99 17.74 -9.68
C ASN A 454 -5.50 17.53 -9.43
N GLN A 455 -6.09 18.24 -8.46
CA GLN A 455 -7.53 18.32 -8.24
C GLN A 455 -8.03 19.73 -8.50
N ASN A 456 -9.16 19.82 -9.20
CA ASN A 456 -9.83 21.11 -9.37
C ASN A 456 -10.56 21.50 -8.07
N PRO A 457 -10.17 22.60 -7.40
CA PRO A 457 -10.83 23.03 -6.18
C PRO A 457 -12.31 23.43 -6.36
N LEU A 458 -12.70 23.81 -7.60
CA LEU A 458 -14.02 24.30 -7.94
C LEU A 458 -15.01 23.20 -8.41
N SER A 459 -14.56 21.94 -8.47
CA SER A 459 -15.36 20.85 -9.06
C SER A 459 -16.52 20.35 -8.19
N GLY A 460 -16.92 21.06 -7.14
CA GLY A 460 -18.01 20.67 -6.24
C GLY A 460 -17.73 19.42 -5.39
N HIS A 461 -16.66 18.71 -5.67
CA HIS A 461 -16.21 17.56 -4.91
C HIS A 461 -15.25 17.99 -3.81
N ARG A 462 -15.02 17.12 -2.80
CA ARG A 462 -14.21 17.42 -1.63
C ARG A 462 -12.93 18.16 -1.95
N LYS A 463 -12.72 19.28 -1.27
CA LYS A 463 -11.47 20.03 -1.28
C LYS A 463 -10.30 19.09 -0.94
N SER A 464 -9.30 19.04 -1.82
CA SER A 464 -8.14 18.17 -1.63
C SER A 464 -7.01 18.96 -0.98
N TRP A 465 -7.26 19.36 0.26
CA TRP A 465 -6.28 20.02 1.12
C TRP A 465 -6.23 19.40 2.51
N THR A 466 -5.16 19.74 3.25
CA THR A 466 -5.00 19.37 4.65
C THR A 466 -5.42 20.52 5.55
N ARG A 467 -5.91 20.21 6.74
CA ARG A 467 -6.15 21.19 7.78
C ARG A 467 -6.12 20.63 9.20
N ALA A 468 -5.69 21.50 10.11
CA ALA A 468 -5.49 21.30 11.50
C ALA A 468 -6.68 20.76 12.28
N SER A 469 -7.80 21.42 12.17
CA SER A 469 -8.97 21.10 12.99
C SER A 469 -9.64 19.78 12.63
N THR A 470 -9.27 19.16 11.51
CA THR A 470 -9.79 17.88 11.05
C THR A 470 -8.79 16.73 11.22
N GLY A 471 -7.72 16.94 12.03
CA GLY A 471 -6.63 16.00 12.15
C GLY A 471 -5.87 15.92 10.84
N TYR A 472 -5.02 16.84 10.61
CA TYR A 472 -4.08 16.98 9.51
C TYR A 472 -3.64 15.66 8.92
N ALA A 473 -4.12 15.33 7.73
CA ALA A 473 -3.70 14.14 7.04
C ALA A 473 -3.65 14.41 5.54
N LEU A 474 -2.64 13.84 4.90
CA LEU A 474 -2.60 13.78 3.45
C LEU A 474 -3.89 13.19 2.91
N PRO A 475 -4.44 13.74 1.83
CA PRO A 475 -5.51 13.08 1.10
C PRO A 475 -5.00 11.73 0.57
N THR A 476 -5.90 10.77 0.37
CA THR A 476 -5.56 9.47 -0.20
C THR A 476 -4.76 9.64 -1.49
N LEU A 477 -3.57 9.05 -1.53
CA LEU A 477 -2.75 9.02 -2.75
C LEU A 477 -3.48 8.25 -3.84
N ARG A 478 -3.47 8.79 -5.07
CA ARG A 478 -4.22 8.26 -6.22
C ARG A 478 -3.29 7.65 -7.27
N PHE A 479 -3.81 6.67 -8.00
CA PHE A 479 -3.10 6.08 -9.14
C PHE A 479 -2.72 7.12 -10.21
N ALA A 480 -3.59 8.08 -10.50
CA ALA A 480 -3.30 9.16 -11.43
C ALA A 480 -2.20 10.12 -10.96
N GLY A 481 -1.68 9.90 -9.76
CA GLY A 481 -0.69 10.76 -9.12
C GLY A 481 -1.31 11.99 -8.44
N ASN A 482 -0.57 12.52 -7.47
CA ASN A 482 -0.88 13.74 -6.75
C ASN A 482 0.28 14.72 -6.92
N VAL A 483 0.01 16.00 -6.93
CA VAL A 483 1.01 17.07 -6.74
C VAL A 483 0.64 17.76 -5.43
N LEU A 484 1.19 17.24 -4.35
CA LEU A 484 0.93 17.71 -2.98
C LEU A 484 1.82 18.90 -2.65
N TRP A 485 1.34 20.07 -3.02
CA TRP A 485 2.05 21.33 -2.93
C TRP A 485 1.92 21.96 -1.54
N SER A 486 3.03 22.37 -0.97
CA SER A 486 3.06 23.21 0.24
C SER A 486 3.31 24.68 -0.14
N PRO A 487 2.39 25.59 0.20
CA PRO A 487 2.62 27.03 0.05
C PRO A 487 3.80 27.55 0.88
N LYS A 488 4.00 26.96 2.08
CA LYS A 488 5.09 27.34 2.99
C LYS A 488 6.46 26.92 2.48
N PHE A 489 6.59 25.63 2.11
CA PHE A 489 7.87 25.09 1.62
C PHE A 489 8.10 25.39 0.14
N LYS A 490 7.11 25.96 -0.57
CA LYS A 490 7.13 26.30 -2.00
C LYS A 490 7.60 25.18 -2.90
N ARG A 491 7.24 23.94 -2.53
CA ARG A 491 7.52 22.71 -3.26
C ARG A 491 6.45 21.66 -3.00
N TRP A 492 6.40 20.64 -3.82
CA TRP A 492 5.58 19.46 -3.56
C TRP A 492 6.37 18.41 -2.75
N LEU A 493 5.61 17.48 -2.12
CA LEU A 493 6.20 16.28 -1.53
C LEU A 493 6.77 15.38 -2.62
N LEU A 494 7.99 14.90 -2.41
CA LEU A 494 8.64 13.93 -3.27
C LEU A 494 7.99 12.55 -3.12
N PRO A 495 8.13 11.66 -4.15
CA PRO A 495 7.63 10.30 -4.05
C PRO A 495 8.16 9.54 -2.83
N LEU A 496 9.43 9.73 -2.45
CA LEU A 496 10.02 9.10 -1.26
C LEU A 496 9.39 9.60 0.06
N GLU A 497 9.02 10.89 0.12
CA GLU A 497 8.33 11.46 1.28
C GLU A 497 6.90 10.93 1.39
N CYS A 498 6.22 10.78 0.24
CA CYS A 498 4.92 10.11 0.17
C CYS A 498 5.02 8.62 0.50
N ALA A 499 6.10 7.94 0.12
CA ALA A 499 6.35 6.55 0.50
C ALA A 499 6.49 6.40 2.02
N SER A 500 7.19 7.34 2.67
CA SER A 500 7.29 7.38 4.13
C SER A 500 5.92 7.54 4.79
N ALA A 501 5.07 8.44 4.28
CA ALA A 501 3.69 8.57 4.75
C ALA A 501 2.87 7.29 4.56
N MET A 502 3.20 6.45 3.56
CA MET A 502 2.61 5.13 3.32
C MET A 502 3.22 4.02 4.18
N GLY A 503 4.13 4.36 5.11
CA GLY A 503 4.77 3.43 6.02
C GLY A 503 5.99 2.70 5.46
N TRP A 504 6.53 3.14 4.31
CA TRP A 504 7.76 2.59 3.75
C TRP A 504 8.98 3.11 4.49
N PRO A 505 9.86 2.26 5.02
CA PRO A 505 11.09 2.67 5.70
C PRO A 505 12.12 3.12 4.66
N VAL A 506 12.10 4.39 4.30
CA VAL A 506 12.97 4.98 3.26
C VAL A 506 14.23 5.66 3.83
N ARG A 507 14.34 5.76 5.17
CA ARG A 507 15.47 6.35 5.89
C ARG A 507 15.85 5.51 7.11
N ASP A 508 17.15 5.47 7.44
CA ASP A 508 17.63 4.85 8.68
C ASP A 508 16.99 5.50 9.91
N SER A 509 16.80 6.82 9.88
CA SER A 509 16.16 7.57 10.97
C SER A 509 14.69 7.20 11.19
N HIS A 510 14.02 6.61 10.20
CA HIS A 510 12.64 6.15 10.33
C HIS A 510 12.51 4.80 11.04
N VAL A 511 13.61 4.02 11.09
CA VAL A 511 13.61 2.67 11.68
C VAL A 511 14.76 2.45 12.66
N PRO A 512 15.02 3.37 13.60
CA PRO A 512 16.23 3.33 14.41
C PRO A 512 16.34 2.13 15.34
N ALA A 513 15.22 1.49 15.67
CA ALA A 513 15.19 0.37 16.62
C ALA A 513 15.17 -1.02 15.95
N THR A 514 15.03 -1.10 14.64
CA THR A 514 14.86 -2.38 13.95
C THR A 514 16.13 -2.89 13.27
N GLY A 515 17.14 -2.03 13.10
CA GLY A 515 18.35 -2.38 12.35
C GLY A 515 18.09 -2.74 10.88
N ILE A 516 16.91 -2.38 10.36
CA ILE A 516 16.48 -2.71 9.00
C ILE A 516 17.02 -1.62 8.07
N PRO A 517 17.75 -1.97 7.00
CA PRO A 517 18.21 -1.00 6.03
C PRO A 517 17.01 -0.36 5.31
N PRO A 518 17.11 0.92 4.90
CA PRO A 518 16.09 1.59 4.12
C PRO A 518 15.74 0.82 2.85
N CYS A 519 14.45 0.86 2.48
CA CYS A 519 14.01 0.30 1.21
C CYS A 519 14.53 1.16 0.06
N ASN A 520 15.51 0.64 -0.67
CA ASN A 520 16.04 1.29 -1.87
C ASN A 520 15.16 0.93 -3.10
N ILE A 521 13.98 1.55 -3.16
CA ILE A 521 13.03 1.40 -4.26
C ILE A 521 12.78 2.78 -4.85
N ASP A 522 12.84 2.85 -6.17
CA ASP A 522 12.44 4.05 -6.90
C ASP A 522 10.91 4.10 -6.99
N PHE A 523 10.30 4.93 -6.15
CA PHE A 523 8.85 5.04 -6.04
C PHE A 523 8.29 6.04 -7.04
N GLY A 524 7.29 5.60 -7.81
CA GLY A 524 6.41 6.51 -8.54
C GLY A 524 5.12 6.81 -7.74
N MET A 525 4.57 8.01 -7.87
CA MET A 525 3.31 8.40 -7.21
C MET A 525 2.15 7.47 -7.55
N SER A 526 2.08 6.96 -8.79
CA SER A 526 1.05 6.02 -9.23
C SER A 526 1.15 4.67 -8.52
N GLN A 527 2.36 4.20 -8.24
CA GLN A 527 2.61 2.97 -7.52
C GLN A 527 2.19 3.09 -6.05
N LEU A 528 2.52 4.21 -5.40
CA LEU A 528 2.09 4.51 -4.04
C LEU A 528 0.58 4.63 -3.92
N GLY A 529 -0.07 5.25 -4.92
CA GLY A 529 -1.53 5.35 -5.01
C GLY A 529 -2.24 3.99 -5.04
N ASN A 530 -1.61 2.97 -5.62
CA ASN A 530 -2.14 1.60 -5.69
C ASN A 530 -1.63 0.67 -4.58
N SER A 531 -0.66 1.08 -3.77
CA SER A 531 -0.11 0.22 -2.72
C SER A 531 -0.99 0.16 -1.48
N MET A 532 -0.93 -0.93 -0.73
CA MET A 532 -1.43 -1.01 0.63
C MET A 532 -0.56 -0.16 1.55
N HIS A 533 -1.15 0.38 2.62
CA HIS A 533 -0.37 1.01 3.68
C HIS A 533 0.32 -0.05 4.53
N ILE A 534 1.64 0.08 4.71
CA ILE A 534 2.48 -0.94 5.37
C ILE A 534 1.97 -1.29 6.78
N ALA A 535 1.71 -0.29 7.61
CA ALA A 535 1.24 -0.54 8.98
C ALA A 535 -0.16 -1.16 9.02
N CYS A 536 -1.06 -0.83 8.06
CA CYS A 536 -2.39 -1.44 8.02
C CYS A 536 -2.31 -2.93 7.70
N VAL A 537 -1.67 -3.29 6.58
CA VAL A 537 -1.54 -4.69 6.19
C VAL A 537 -0.73 -5.48 7.21
N GLY A 538 0.31 -4.87 7.81
CA GLY A 538 1.11 -5.50 8.85
C GLY A 538 0.33 -5.75 10.14
N THR A 539 -0.47 -4.78 10.58
CA THR A 539 -1.34 -4.97 11.75
C THR A 539 -2.35 -6.09 11.52
N LEU A 540 -2.97 -6.13 10.33
CA LEU A 540 -3.91 -7.21 9.99
C LEU A 540 -3.21 -8.58 9.93
N LEU A 541 -1.99 -8.66 9.38
CA LEU A 541 -1.17 -9.88 9.42
C LEU A 541 -0.89 -10.31 10.88
N ALA A 542 -0.42 -9.40 11.72
CA ALA A 542 -0.10 -9.71 13.12
C ALA A 542 -1.33 -10.17 13.90
N VAL A 543 -2.45 -9.44 13.80
CA VAL A 543 -3.72 -9.79 14.46
C VAL A 543 -4.23 -11.15 13.97
N THR A 544 -4.27 -11.36 12.66
CA THR A 544 -4.74 -12.63 12.07
C THR A 544 -3.92 -13.79 12.61
N LEU A 545 -2.59 -13.70 12.51
CA LEU A 545 -1.69 -14.80 12.86
C LEU A 545 -1.60 -15.04 14.37
N ALA A 546 -1.75 -14.00 15.19
CA ALA A 546 -1.77 -14.13 16.65
C ALA A 546 -3.07 -14.75 17.17
N CYS A 547 -4.20 -14.50 16.49
CA CYS A 547 -5.51 -14.98 16.91
C CYS A 547 -5.86 -16.39 16.41
N ILE A 548 -4.99 -17.04 15.63
CA ILE A 548 -5.23 -18.39 15.10
C ILE A 548 -4.13 -19.38 15.48
N ALA A 549 -4.53 -20.64 15.63
CA ALA A 549 -3.65 -21.79 15.79
C ALA A 549 -4.00 -22.85 14.73
N SER A 550 -3.05 -23.72 14.37
CA SER A 550 -3.38 -24.92 13.57
C SER A 550 -4.21 -25.88 14.42
N GLU A 551 -5.15 -26.55 13.80
CA GLU A 551 -5.86 -27.67 14.40
C GLU A 551 -4.94 -28.87 14.65
#